data_64362b749374734b02be617c7d6ff630
#
_entry.id   64362b749374734b02be617c7d6ff630
#
_cell.length_a   1.000
_cell.length_b   1.000
_cell.length_c   1.000
_cell.angle_alpha   90.00
_cell.angle_beta   90.00
_cell.angle_gamma   90.00
#
_symmetry.space_group_name_H-M   'P 1'
#
loop_
_entity.id
_entity.type
_entity.pdbx_description
1 polymer ?
#
loop_
_entity_poly.entity_id
_entity_poly.type
_entity_poly.pdbx_seq_one_letter_code
_entity_poly.pdbx_strand_id
1 'polypeptide(L)'
;MSGTKLYEGKAKILFTTDDPNILLSRYKDDATAFNALKKGTIANKGEMNCAIASHIFQYLETQGIATHFIKQVSPNEMQVAAVKILAIEVVVRNIAAGSICKRLGLEQGQPLKQPLVEFFYKNDDLGDPLITDAHVALLDLATPEQVAQLKQLALDINKHLQTFFDRCDLILVDFKVEIGVDHSGRLLLADEISPDTCRLWDKAIADPSDRIMDKDRFRQDLGNIAEAYQEVMKRVLAI
;
A
#
# COMPACT_ATOMS: atom_id res chain seq x y z
N MET A 1 0.84 21.30 16.95
CA MET A 1 1.76 22.00 16.01
C MET A 1 2.49 20.93 15.21
N SER A 2 2.66 21.10 13.90
CA SER A 2 3.47 20.16 13.11
C SER A 2 4.93 20.32 13.54
N GLY A 3 5.56 19.22 13.95
CA GLY A 3 6.98 19.19 14.32
C GLY A 3 7.91 19.42 13.11
N THR A 4 9.17 19.06 13.26
CA THR A 4 10.17 19.17 12.19
C THR A 4 9.91 18.10 11.11
N LYS A 5 10.01 18.47 9.82
CA LYS A 5 9.95 17.53 8.71
C LYS A 5 11.14 16.56 8.79
N LEU A 6 10.85 15.26 8.89
CA LEU A 6 11.85 14.18 8.92
C LEU A 6 12.12 13.62 7.54
N TYR A 7 11.07 13.40 6.76
CA TYR A 7 11.18 12.72 5.47
C TYR A 7 10.06 13.19 4.54
N GLU A 8 10.34 13.28 3.27
CA GLU A 8 9.35 13.52 2.23
C GLU A 8 9.47 12.48 1.14
N GLY A 9 8.43 11.66 1.01
CA GLY A 9 8.28 10.67 -0.04
C GLY A 9 7.41 11.16 -1.20
N LYS A 10 7.11 10.25 -2.11
CA LYS A 10 6.28 10.50 -3.30
C LYS A 10 4.84 10.89 -2.93
N ALA A 11 4.26 10.26 -1.91
CA ALA A 11 2.85 10.42 -1.53
C ALA A 11 2.64 11.05 -0.15
N LYS A 12 3.66 11.10 0.71
CA LYS A 12 3.55 11.50 2.11
C LYS A 12 4.75 12.31 2.60
N ILE A 13 4.51 13.10 3.65
CA ILE A 13 5.56 13.78 4.43
C ILE A 13 5.43 13.31 5.86
N LEU A 14 6.54 12.93 6.49
CA LEU A 14 6.60 12.58 7.91
C LEU A 14 7.19 13.73 8.72
N PHE A 15 6.55 14.03 9.84
CA PHE A 15 6.98 15.03 10.80
C PHE A 15 7.16 14.42 12.18
N THR A 16 8.06 14.99 12.98
CA THR A 16 8.15 14.69 14.42
C THR A 16 6.91 15.15 15.14
N THR A 17 6.64 14.56 16.31
CA THR A 17 5.70 15.09 17.32
C THR A 17 6.47 15.36 18.63
N ASP A 18 5.74 15.77 19.67
CA ASP A 18 6.34 15.95 20.99
C ASP A 18 6.73 14.60 21.64
N ASP A 19 6.12 13.50 21.19
CA ASP A 19 6.50 12.13 21.56
C ASP A 19 7.41 11.52 20.50
N PRO A 20 8.66 11.14 20.82
CA PRO A 20 9.60 10.56 19.86
C PRO A 20 9.13 9.20 19.27
N ASN A 21 8.18 8.52 19.92
CA ASN A 21 7.61 7.27 19.46
C ASN A 21 6.43 7.47 18.52
N ILE A 22 6.00 8.71 18.27
CA ILE A 22 4.86 9.05 17.41
C ILE A 22 5.30 10.01 16.31
N LEU A 23 4.94 9.69 15.08
CA LEU A 23 5.13 10.57 13.93
C LEU A 23 3.79 11.07 13.42
N LEU A 24 3.80 12.22 12.74
CA LEU A 24 2.68 12.72 11.98
C LEU A 24 2.94 12.45 10.49
N SER A 25 2.07 11.68 9.87
CA SER A 25 2.09 11.40 8.43
C SER A 25 1.07 12.28 7.72
N ARG A 26 1.53 13.16 6.84
CA ARG A 26 0.69 14.02 5.99
C ARG A 26 0.67 13.49 4.58
N TYR A 27 -0.51 13.21 4.08
CA TYR A 27 -0.74 12.74 2.71
C TYR A 27 -0.76 13.91 1.72
N LYS A 28 -0.23 13.67 0.52
CA LYS A 28 -0.10 14.66 -0.56
C LYS A 28 -1.04 14.33 -1.71
N ASP A 29 -1.42 15.35 -2.46
CA ASP A 29 -2.18 15.19 -3.71
C ASP A 29 -1.29 14.81 -4.90
N ASP A 30 0.04 14.79 -4.70
CA ASP A 30 1.00 14.39 -5.73
C ASP A 30 0.75 12.94 -6.17
N ALA A 31 0.73 12.74 -7.47
CA ALA A 31 0.69 11.43 -8.12
C ALA A 31 1.95 11.23 -8.95
N THR A 32 2.63 10.12 -8.76
CA THR A 32 3.81 9.75 -9.53
C THR A 32 3.69 8.31 -10.03
N ALA A 33 4.21 8.06 -11.23
CA ALA A 33 4.32 6.73 -11.81
C ALA A 33 5.68 6.55 -12.51
N PHE A 34 6.08 5.28 -12.74
CA PHE A 34 7.30 4.92 -13.47
C PHE A 34 8.54 5.60 -12.88
N ASN A 35 8.78 5.44 -11.57
CA ASN A 35 9.89 6.06 -10.83
C ASN A 35 9.94 7.59 -11.00
N ALA A 36 8.78 8.23 -10.84
CA ALA A 36 8.58 9.67 -10.98
C ALA A 36 8.85 10.25 -12.39
N LEU A 37 8.95 9.42 -13.43
CA LEU A 37 8.98 9.89 -14.82
C LEU A 37 7.64 10.51 -15.24
N LYS A 38 6.53 10.03 -14.68
CA LYS A 38 5.21 10.64 -14.83
C LYS A 38 4.81 11.30 -13.50
N LYS A 39 4.49 12.58 -13.55
CA LYS A 39 4.09 13.38 -12.39
C LYS A 39 2.78 14.10 -12.69
N GLY A 40 1.97 14.28 -11.66
CA GLY A 40 0.71 15.02 -11.71
C GLY A 40 0.16 15.27 -10.33
N THR A 41 -0.99 15.89 -10.26
CA THR A 41 -1.74 16.14 -9.03
C THR A 41 -3.15 15.61 -9.23
N ILE A 42 -3.69 14.91 -8.23
CA ILE A 42 -5.06 14.44 -8.20
C ILE A 42 -5.72 15.17 -7.03
N ALA A 43 -6.74 15.97 -7.34
CA ALA A 43 -7.42 16.79 -6.33
C ALA A 43 -7.95 15.92 -5.17
N ASN A 44 -7.65 16.33 -3.94
CA ASN A 44 -8.06 15.69 -2.69
C ASN A 44 -7.57 14.23 -2.53
N LYS A 45 -6.60 13.77 -3.35
CA LYS A 45 -6.05 12.41 -3.24
C LYS A 45 -5.50 12.13 -1.84
N GLY A 46 -4.81 13.10 -1.25
CA GLY A 46 -4.25 13.00 0.09
C GLY A 46 -5.33 12.74 1.15
N GLU A 47 -6.44 13.46 1.10
CA GLU A 47 -7.57 13.27 2.01
C GLU A 47 -8.24 11.90 1.80
N MET A 48 -8.49 11.53 0.55
CA MET A 48 -9.10 10.23 0.22
C MET A 48 -8.24 9.06 0.67
N ASN A 49 -6.94 9.08 0.36
CA ASN A 49 -6.03 8.01 0.76
C ASN A 49 -5.84 7.93 2.29
N CYS A 50 -5.79 9.08 2.99
CA CYS A 50 -5.72 9.13 4.43
C CYS A 50 -6.96 8.50 5.08
N ALA A 51 -8.16 8.85 4.62
CA ALA A 51 -9.41 8.30 5.14
C ALA A 51 -9.51 6.78 4.89
N ILE A 52 -9.22 6.34 3.65
CA ILE A 52 -9.22 4.92 3.27
C ILE A 52 -8.22 4.13 4.13
N ALA A 53 -6.96 4.60 4.22
CA ALA A 53 -5.92 3.90 4.97
C ALA A 53 -6.25 3.85 6.46
N SER A 54 -6.75 4.94 7.05
CA SER A 54 -7.16 4.98 8.46
C SER A 54 -8.25 3.95 8.77
N HIS A 55 -9.27 3.87 7.92
CA HIS A 55 -10.38 2.94 8.09
C HIS A 55 -9.93 1.47 7.94
N ILE A 56 -9.10 1.19 6.94
CA ILE A 56 -8.58 -0.16 6.70
C ILE A 56 -7.62 -0.60 7.82
N PHE A 57 -6.75 0.29 8.34
CA PHE A 57 -5.91 -0.04 9.48
C PHE A 57 -6.73 -0.40 10.71
N GLN A 58 -7.76 0.39 11.04
CA GLN A 58 -8.68 0.08 12.14
C GLN A 58 -9.34 -1.29 11.95
N TYR A 59 -9.85 -1.58 10.74
CA TYR A 59 -10.40 -2.90 10.43
C TYR A 59 -9.37 -4.00 10.65
N LEU A 60 -8.16 -3.88 10.11
CA LEU A 60 -7.11 -4.90 10.24
C LEU A 60 -6.71 -5.12 11.70
N GLU A 61 -6.68 -4.08 12.53
CA GLU A 61 -6.43 -4.20 13.97
C GLU A 61 -7.51 -5.02 14.69
N THR A 62 -8.78 -4.87 14.29
CA THR A 62 -9.86 -5.75 14.82
C THR A 62 -9.69 -7.22 14.42
N GLN A 63 -8.92 -7.48 13.36
CA GLN A 63 -8.59 -8.83 12.89
C GLN A 63 -7.27 -9.37 13.49
N GLY A 64 -6.64 -8.62 14.40
CA GLY A 64 -5.40 -9.03 15.07
C GLY A 64 -4.12 -8.68 14.30
N ILE A 65 -4.20 -7.94 13.20
CA ILE A 65 -3.03 -7.44 12.48
C ILE A 65 -2.52 -6.18 13.16
N ALA A 66 -1.31 -6.21 13.69
CA ALA A 66 -0.70 -5.05 14.30
C ALA A 66 -0.27 -4.03 13.23
N THR A 67 -0.69 -2.77 13.39
CA THR A 67 -0.34 -1.69 12.46
C THR A 67 0.42 -0.56 13.17
N HIS A 68 1.01 0.33 12.40
CA HIS A 68 1.61 1.55 12.94
C HIS A 68 0.58 2.66 13.19
N PHE A 69 -0.66 2.49 12.76
CA PHE A 69 -1.72 3.49 12.87
C PHE A 69 -2.07 3.76 14.34
N ILE A 70 -2.27 5.03 14.68
CA ILE A 70 -2.75 5.45 16.01
C ILE A 70 -4.12 6.11 15.88
N LYS A 71 -4.20 7.17 15.07
CA LYS A 71 -5.47 7.87 14.79
C LYS A 71 -5.32 8.85 13.62
N GLN A 72 -6.41 9.10 12.92
CA GLN A 72 -6.52 10.23 12.02
C GLN A 72 -6.71 11.52 12.83
N VAL A 73 -5.98 12.59 12.49
CA VAL A 73 -6.00 13.86 13.21
C VAL A 73 -6.53 15.04 12.40
N SER A 74 -6.49 14.91 11.05
CA SER A 74 -7.11 15.85 10.12
C SER A 74 -7.52 15.10 8.84
N PRO A 75 -8.20 15.73 7.87
CA PRO A 75 -8.61 15.02 6.65
C PRO A 75 -7.46 14.30 5.94
N ASN A 76 -6.25 14.87 5.92
CA ASN A 76 -5.09 14.31 5.23
C ASN A 76 -3.90 13.97 6.15
N GLU A 77 -4.11 13.90 7.48
CA GLU A 77 -3.05 13.59 8.43
C GLU A 77 -3.47 12.49 9.42
N MET A 78 -2.53 11.60 9.70
CA MET A 78 -2.66 10.61 10.77
C MET A 78 -1.42 10.57 11.65
N GLN A 79 -1.61 10.26 12.93
CA GLN A 79 -0.53 9.87 13.81
C GLN A 79 -0.24 8.38 13.64
N VAL A 80 1.03 8.05 13.59
CA VAL A 80 1.53 6.68 13.45
C VAL A 80 2.65 6.42 14.45
N ALA A 81 2.80 5.18 14.89
CA ALA A 81 3.96 4.77 15.66
C ALA A 81 5.25 4.94 14.84
N ALA A 82 6.30 5.44 15.47
CA ALA A 82 7.61 5.51 14.86
C ALA A 82 8.17 4.08 14.71
N VAL A 83 8.43 3.69 13.48
CA VAL A 83 8.99 2.37 13.14
C VAL A 83 10.18 2.53 12.21
N LYS A 84 11.14 1.60 12.31
CA LYS A 84 12.20 1.45 11.32
C LYS A 84 11.66 0.57 10.19
N ILE A 85 11.37 1.16 9.04
CA ILE A 85 10.92 0.42 7.86
C ILE A 85 12.02 -0.54 7.41
N LEU A 86 11.65 -1.80 7.17
CA LEU A 86 12.52 -2.74 6.48
C LEU A 86 12.63 -2.30 5.00
N ALA A 87 13.84 -2.34 4.44
CA ALA A 87 14.05 -1.91 3.06
C ALA A 87 13.52 -2.95 2.05
N ILE A 88 12.33 -3.48 2.32
CA ILE A 88 11.63 -4.49 1.52
C ILE A 88 10.19 -4.03 1.32
N GLU A 89 9.78 -3.89 0.07
CA GLU A 89 8.37 -3.84 -0.29
C GLU A 89 7.84 -5.26 -0.46
N VAL A 90 6.74 -5.58 0.21
CA VAL A 90 6.08 -6.87 0.10
C VAL A 90 4.86 -6.72 -0.80
N VAL A 91 4.82 -7.45 -1.91
CA VAL A 91 3.72 -7.44 -2.86
C VAL A 91 3.00 -8.78 -2.80
N VAL A 92 1.67 -8.75 -2.61
CA VAL A 92 0.84 -9.95 -2.67
C VAL A 92 -0.07 -9.85 -3.90
N ARG A 93 -0.06 -10.91 -4.72
CA ARG A 93 -0.86 -10.96 -5.95
C ARG A 93 -1.87 -12.09 -5.91
N ASN A 94 -3.11 -11.77 -6.19
CA ASN A 94 -4.22 -12.73 -6.34
C ASN A 94 -4.56 -12.97 -7.82
N ILE A 95 -4.36 -11.96 -8.66
CA ILE A 95 -4.66 -11.97 -10.10
C ILE A 95 -3.44 -11.40 -10.82
N ALA A 96 -3.11 -11.94 -11.98
CA ALA A 96 -2.01 -11.46 -12.80
C ALA A 96 -2.31 -10.05 -13.34
N ALA A 97 -1.51 -9.06 -12.94
CA ALA A 97 -1.59 -7.69 -13.44
C ALA A 97 -0.24 -6.97 -13.31
N GLY A 98 -0.03 -5.96 -14.13
CA GLY A 98 1.17 -5.12 -14.10
C GLY A 98 2.45 -5.88 -14.45
N SER A 99 3.50 -5.73 -13.62
CA SER A 99 4.84 -6.22 -13.96
C SER A 99 4.95 -7.75 -14.08
N ILE A 100 4.14 -8.51 -13.35
CA ILE A 100 4.19 -9.97 -13.40
C ILE A 100 3.79 -10.50 -14.78
N CYS A 101 2.82 -9.86 -15.46
CA CYS A 101 2.42 -10.25 -16.81
C CYS A 101 3.60 -10.16 -17.79
N LYS A 102 4.38 -9.06 -17.72
CA LYS A 102 5.55 -8.86 -18.58
C LYS A 102 6.70 -9.81 -18.22
N ARG A 103 6.92 -10.05 -16.91
CA ARG A 103 8.05 -10.88 -16.45
C ARG A 103 7.85 -12.37 -16.71
N LEU A 104 6.62 -12.87 -16.60
CA LEU A 104 6.32 -14.30 -16.67
C LEU A 104 5.44 -14.68 -17.89
N GLY A 105 5.08 -13.71 -18.75
CA GLY A 105 4.23 -13.96 -19.91
C GLY A 105 2.79 -14.36 -19.55
N LEU A 106 2.29 -13.93 -18.37
CA LEU A 106 0.93 -14.22 -17.95
C LEU A 106 -0.07 -13.27 -18.61
N GLU A 107 -1.26 -13.77 -18.88
CA GLU A 107 -2.35 -12.95 -19.37
C GLU A 107 -2.90 -12.08 -18.25
N GLN A 108 -3.12 -10.78 -18.53
CA GLN A 108 -3.69 -9.86 -17.56
C GLN A 108 -5.13 -10.28 -17.21
N GLY A 109 -5.41 -10.33 -15.92
CA GLY A 109 -6.71 -10.76 -15.41
C GLY A 109 -6.80 -12.24 -15.11
N GLN A 110 -5.76 -13.03 -15.41
CA GLN A 110 -5.70 -14.45 -15.05
C GLN A 110 -5.61 -14.62 -13.53
N PRO A 111 -6.57 -15.30 -12.88
CA PRO A 111 -6.47 -15.65 -11.46
C PRO A 111 -5.26 -16.54 -11.19
N LEU A 112 -4.52 -16.26 -10.13
CA LEU A 112 -3.43 -17.13 -9.70
C LEU A 112 -4.00 -18.32 -8.92
N LYS A 113 -3.35 -19.48 -9.02
CA LYS A 113 -3.77 -20.72 -8.30
C LYS A 113 -3.77 -20.54 -6.78
N GLN A 114 -2.88 -19.68 -6.29
CA GLN A 114 -2.75 -19.27 -4.89
C GLN A 114 -2.15 -17.88 -4.83
N PRO A 115 -2.34 -17.12 -3.75
CA PRO A 115 -1.69 -15.83 -3.59
C PRO A 115 -0.18 -15.96 -3.72
N LEU A 116 0.42 -15.08 -4.51
CA LEU A 116 1.88 -15.02 -4.70
C LEU A 116 2.44 -13.87 -3.87
N VAL A 117 3.42 -14.15 -3.01
CA VAL A 117 4.17 -13.14 -2.26
C VAL A 117 5.50 -12.90 -2.96
N GLU A 118 5.78 -11.66 -3.31
CA GLU A 118 7.02 -11.21 -3.92
C GLU A 118 7.67 -10.11 -3.07
N PHE A 119 9.01 -10.07 -3.05
CA PHE A 119 9.79 -9.04 -2.40
C PHE A 119 10.45 -8.14 -3.43
N PHE A 120 10.44 -6.83 -3.16
CA PHE A 120 11.18 -5.84 -3.94
C PHE A 120 12.10 -5.07 -2.99
N TYR A 121 13.32 -4.81 -3.43
CA TYR A 121 14.26 -3.99 -2.67
C TYR A 121 13.83 -2.53 -2.75
N LYS A 122 13.45 -1.96 -1.60
CA LYS A 122 13.04 -0.55 -1.50
C LYS A 122 14.24 0.35 -1.70
N ASN A 123 14.52 0.67 -2.94
CA ASN A 123 15.62 1.54 -3.36
C ASN A 123 15.25 2.25 -4.66
N ASP A 124 14.82 3.50 -4.54
CA ASP A 124 14.35 4.32 -5.66
C ASP A 124 15.41 4.48 -6.77
N ASP A 125 16.70 4.57 -6.39
CA ASP A 125 17.81 4.73 -7.36
C ASP A 125 18.01 3.48 -8.22
N LEU A 126 17.66 2.31 -7.69
CA LEU A 126 17.70 1.03 -8.42
C LEU A 126 16.36 0.67 -9.07
N GLY A 127 15.31 1.47 -8.87
CA GLY A 127 13.98 1.23 -9.42
C GLY A 127 13.22 0.09 -8.74
N ASP A 128 13.45 -0.12 -7.45
CA ASP A 128 12.79 -1.12 -6.62
C ASP A 128 12.81 -2.53 -7.27
N PRO A 129 14.01 -3.15 -7.48
CA PRO A 129 14.12 -4.41 -8.19
C PRO A 129 13.50 -5.57 -7.41
N LEU A 130 12.93 -6.55 -8.13
CA LEU A 130 12.50 -7.83 -7.56
C LEU A 130 13.69 -8.57 -6.96
N ILE A 131 13.54 -9.06 -5.73
CA ILE A 131 14.57 -9.80 -5.00
C ILE A 131 14.04 -11.13 -4.47
N THR A 132 14.95 -12.08 -4.27
CA THR A 132 14.67 -13.37 -3.63
C THR A 132 15.11 -13.36 -2.17
N ASP A 133 14.73 -14.39 -1.40
CA ASP A 133 15.20 -14.59 -0.02
C ASP A 133 16.74 -14.58 0.05
N ALA A 134 17.42 -15.12 -0.95
CA ALA A 134 18.89 -15.10 -1.02
C ALA A 134 19.46 -13.67 -1.15
N HIS A 135 18.77 -12.80 -1.92
CA HIS A 135 19.15 -11.39 -2.00
C HIS A 135 18.86 -10.64 -0.70
N VAL A 136 17.75 -10.96 -0.01
CA VAL A 136 17.45 -10.39 1.30
C VAL A 136 18.56 -10.70 2.31
N ALA A 137 19.05 -11.94 2.33
CA ALA A 137 20.17 -12.36 3.18
C ALA A 137 21.49 -11.71 2.75
N LEU A 138 21.78 -11.65 1.43
CA LEU A 138 23.00 -11.05 0.89
C LEU A 138 23.13 -9.56 1.26
N LEU A 139 22.01 -8.85 1.31
CA LEU A 139 21.95 -7.41 1.58
C LEU A 139 21.66 -7.08 3.05
N ASP A 140 21.61 -8.08 3.93
CA ASP A 140 21.30 -7.94 5.37
C ASP A 140 20.01 -7.12 5.63
N LEU A 141 18.97 -7.29 4.77
CA LEU A 141 17.72 -6.53 4.87
C LEU A 141 16.81 -7.07 5.97
N ALA A 142 16.80 -8.37 6.19
CA ALA A 142 16.03 -9.06 7.21
C ALA A 142 16.63 -10.44 7.52
N THR A 143 16.39 -10.95 8.74
CA THR A 143 16.78 -12.32 9.10
C THR A 143 15.87 -13.35 8.42
N PRO A 144 16.30 -14.64 8.32
CA PRO A 144 15.44 -15.70 7.78
C PRO A 144 14.10 -15.83 8.52
N GLU A 145 14.11 -15.64 9.84
CA GLU A 145 12.90 -15.66 10.68
C GLU A 145 11.98 -14.48 10.35
N GLN A 146 12.55 -13.27 10.16
CA GLN A 146 11.78 -12.11 9.72
C GLN A 146 11.21 -12.32 8.32
N VAL A 147 11.96 -12.91 7.38
CA VAL A 147 11.46 -13.25 6.03
C VAL A 147 10.24 -14.17 6.11
N ALA A 148 10.29 -15.22 6.95
CA ALA A 148 9.16 -16.10 7.17
C ALA A 148 7.95 -15.37 7.77
N GLN A 149 8.19 -14.50 8.76
CA GLN A 149 7.15 -13.68 9.39
C GLN A 149 6.53 -12.68 8.38
N LEU A 150 7.34 -12.04 7.54
CA LEU A 150 6.86 -11.12 6.49
C LEU A 150 5.92 -11.84 5.51
N LYS A 151 6.29 -13.03 5.06
CA LYS A 151 5.45 -13.83 4.15
C LYS A 151 4.12 -14.21 4.80
N GLN A 152 4.16 -14.69 6.05
CA GLN A 152 2.95 -15.07 6.78
C GLN A 152 2.05 -13.85 7.02
N LEU A 153 2.61 -12.74 7.53
CA LEU A 153 1.88 -11.51 7.78
C LEU A 153 1.22 -10.98 6.51
N ALA A 154 1.94 -11.01 5.38
CA ALA A 154 1.41 -10.55 4.09
C ALA A 154 0.22 -11.42 3.61
N LEU A 155 0.28 -12.74 3.83
CA LEU A 155 -0.83 -13.65 3.51
C LEU A 155 -2.03 -13.45 4.44
N ASP A 156 -1.80 -13.20 5.72
CA ASP A 156 -2.87 -12.90 6.69
C ASP A 156 -3.55 -11.57 6.35
N ILE A 157 -2.77 -10.53 6.04
CA ILE A 157 -3.27 -9.24 5.53
C ILE A 157 -4.11 -9.47 4.26
N ASN A 158 -3.60 -10.26 3.30
CA ASN A 158 -4.30 -10.55 2.06
C ASN A 158 -5.68 -11.17 2.29
N LYS A 159 -5.75 -12.16 3.18
CA LYS A 159 -7.02 -12.82 3.52
C LYS A 159 -8.06 -11.81 4.04
N HIS A 160 -7.67 -10.93 4.94
CA HIS A 160 -8.58 -9.94 5.51
C HIS A 160 -8.94 -8.85 4.49
N LEU A 161 -7.97 -8.36 3.70
CA LEU A 161 -8.23 -7.36 2.66
C LEU A 161 -9.13 -7.91 1.54
N GLN A 162 -8.96 -9.17 1.11
CA GLN A 162 -9.88 -9.78 0.15
C GLN A 162 -11.32 -9.77 0.66
N THR A 163 -11.52 -10.19 1.92
CA THR A 163 -12.85 -10.18 2.55
C THR A 163 -13.41 -8.75 2.67
N PHE A 164 -12.56 -7.79 3.05
CA PHE A 164 -12.95 -6.39 3.19
C PHE A 164 -13.38 -5.79 1.85
N PHE A 165 -12.53 -5.88 0.83
CA PHE A 165 -12.82 -5.31 -0.49
C PHE A 165 -13.97 -6.06 -1.20
N ASP A 166 -14.15 -7.36 -0.92
CA ASP A 166 -15.31 -8.11 -1.40
C ASP A 166 -16.63 -7.48 -0.95
N ARG A 167 -16.72 -7.04 0.31
CA ARG A 167 -17.87 -6.30 0.86
C ARG A 167 -18.03 -4.90 0.27
N CYS A 168 -16.95 -4.31 -0.26
CA CYS A 168 -16.98 -3.03 -0.97
C CYS A 168 -17.37 -3.16 -2.46
N ASP A 169 -17.77 -4.35 -2.93
CA ASP A 169 -17.95 -4.66 -4.35
C ASP A 169 -16.73 -4.39 -5.22
N LEU A 170 -15.54 -4.59 -4.63
CA LEU A 170 -14.24 -4.46 -5.29
C LEU A 170 -13.50 -5.80 -5.30
N ILE A 171 -12.72 -6.02 -6.36
CA ILE A 171 -11.79 -7.15 -6.49
C ILE A 171 -10.40 -6.64 -6.10
N LEU A 172 -9.79 -7.25 -5.07
CA LEU A 172 -8.39 -7.02 -4.73
C LEU A 172 -7.50 -7.85 -5.66
N VAL A 173 -6.91 -7.21 -6.65
CA VAL A 173 -6.02 -7.85 -7.64
C VAL A 173 -4.65 -8.14 -7.06
N ASP A 174 -4.00 -7.11 -6.54
CA ASP A 174 -2.75 -7.17 -5.81
C ASP A 174 -2.60 -5.93 -4.91
N PHE A 175 -1.63 -5.98 -4.01
CA PHE A 175 -1.28 -4.83 -3.18
C PHE A 175 0.19 -4.90 -2.76
N LYS A 176 0.74 -3.73 -2.43
CA LYS A 176 2.06 -3.51 -1.86
C LYS A 176 1.92 -3.04 -0.42
N VAL A 177 2.70 -3.62 0.49
CA VAL A 177 2.84 -3.16 1.87
C VAL A 177 4.29 -2.99 2.26
N GLU A 178 4.51 -2.11 3.22
CA GLU A 178 5.78 -1.95 3.91
C GLU A 178 5.62 -2.36 5.37
N ILE A 179 6.61 -3.05 5.91
CA ILE A 179 6.62 -3.49 7.30
C ILE A 179 7.75 -2.77 8.03
N GLY A 180 7.42 -2.25 9.19
CA GLY A 180 8.38 -1.62 10.08
C GLY A 180 8.58 -2.41 11.36
N VAL A 181 9.71 -2.16 12.02
CA VAL A 181 10.04 -2.71 13.34
C VAL A 181 9.93 -1.58 14.36
N ASP A 182 9.13 -1.77 15.39
CA ASP A 182 9.02 -0.81 16.50
C ASP A 182 10.19 -0.94 17.48
N HIS A 183 10.24 -0.07 18.49
CA HIS A 183 11.29 -0.06 19.50
C HIS A 183 11.35 -1.35 20.35
N SER A 184 10.29 -2.16 20.36
CA SER A 184 10.24 -3.46 21.06
C SER A 184 10.69 -4.64 20.18
N GLY A 185 10.99 -4.39 18.91
CA GLY A 185 11.33 -5.41 17.92
C GLY A 185 10.13 -6.06 17.24
N ARG A 186 8.91 -5.56 17.47
CA ARG A 186 7.69 -6.10 16.87
C ARG A 186 7.50 -5.58 15.45
N LEU A 187 7.09 -6.48 14.55
CA LEU A 187 6.71 -6.13 13.18
C LEU A 187 5.33 -5.48 13.14
N LEU A 188 5.23 -4.32 12.53
CA LEU A 188 4.00 -3.59 12.31
C LEU A 188 3.77 -3.35 10.82
N LEU A 189 2.54 -3.54 10.36
CA LEU A 189 2.12 -3.06 9.05
C LEU A 189 2.20 -1.53 9.06
N ALA A 190 2.92 -0.98 8.11
CA ALA A 190 3.17 0.46 7.97
C ALA A 190 2.75 0.96 6.58
N ASP A 191 3.23 2.15 6.20
CA ASP A 191 2.94 2.85 4.95
C ASP A 191 1.45 3.19 4.80
N GLU A 192 0.73 2.57 3.91
CA GLU A 192 -0.70 2.76 3.64
C GLU A 192 -1.32 1.55 2.94
N ILE A 193 -2.64 1.43 3.07
CA ILE A 193 -3.49 0.59 2.21
C ILE A 193 -4.47 1.53 1.53
N SER A 194 -4.28 1.78 0.23
CA SER A 194 -5.05 2.76 -0.52
C SER A 194 -5.04 2.42 -2.01
N PRO A 195 -5.78 3.13 -2.87
CA PRO A 195 -5.68 2.98 -4.31
C PRO A 195 -4.29 3.28 -4.90
N ASP A 196 -3.38 3.90 -4.13
CA ASP A 196 -1.98 4.09 -4.54
C ASP A 196 -1.14 2.81 -4.39
N THR A 197 -1.50 1.93 -3.45
CA THR A 197 -0.77 0.71 -3.11
C THR A 197 -1.52 -0.58 -3.46
N CYS A 198 -2.81 -0.50 -3.77
CA CYS A 198 -3.65 -1.62 -4.19
C CYS A 198 -4.07 -1.47 -5.65
N ARG A 199 -4.18 -2.60 -6.39
CA ARG A 199 -5.00 -2.68 -7.60
C ARG A 199 -6.38 -3.17 -7.23
N LEU A 200 -7.37 -2.33 -7.53
CA LEU A 200 -8.77 -2.56 -7.19
C LEU A 200 -9.61 -2.50 -8.48
N TRP A 201 -10.41 -3.52 -8.73
CA TRP A 201 -11.31 -3.57 -9.85
C TRP A 201 -12.77 -3.61 -9.39
N ASP A 202 -13.63 -2.81 -10.03
CA ASP A 202 -15.06 -2.84 -9.79
C ASP A 202 -15.66 -4.16 -10.27
N LYS A 203 -16.41 -4.86 -9.41
CA LYS A 203 -17.04 -6.14 -9.74
C LYS A 203 -18.17 -6.02 -10.75
N ALA A 204 -18.87 -4.87 -10.77
CA ALA A 204 -20.01 -4.65 -11.63
C ALA A 204 -19.62 -4.29 -13.07
N ILE A 205 -18.37 -3.89 -13.30
CA ILE A 205 -17.90 -3.40 -14.60
C ILE A 205 -17.13 -4.50 -15.32
N ALA A 206 -17.60 -4.91 -16.47
CA ALA A 206 -16.98 -5.95 -17.29
C ALA A 206 -15.81 -5.45 -18.14
N ASP A 207 -15.84 -4.18 -18.58
CA ASP A 207 -14.77 -3.60 -19.39
C ASP A 207 -13.46 -3.55 -18.61
N PRO A 208 -12.34 -4.09 -19.17
CA PRO A 208 -11.07 -4.17 -18.46
C PRO A 208 -10.45 -2.82 -18.08
N SER A 209 -10.73 -1.75 -18.81
CA SER A 209 -10.19 -0.41 -18.55
C SER A 209 -11.08 0.35 -17.58
N ASP A 210 -12.41 0.26 -17.76
CA ASP A 210 -13.37 1.02 -16.95
C ASP A 210 -13.48 0.50 -15.53
N ARG A 211 -13.27 -0.81 -15.30
CA ARG A 211 -13.30 -1.42 -13.96
C ARG A 211 -12.15 -1.03 -13.05
N ILE A 212 -11.08 -0.39 -13.57
CA ILE A 212 -9.91 0.01 -12.78
C ILE A 212 -10.28 1.17 -11.84
N MET A 213 -10.10 0.97 -10.52
CA MET A 213 -10.49 1.93 -9.48
C MET A 213 -9.27 2.42 -8.65
N ASP A 214 -8.08 2.35 -9.22
CA ASP A 214 -6.81 2.58 -8.55
C ASP A 214 -5.84 3.42 -9.39
N LYS A 215 -4.59 3.51 -8.95
CA LYS A 215 -3.52 4.31 -9.58
C LYS A 215 -3.21 3.90 -11.03
N ASP A 216 -3.64 2.72 -11.47
CA ASP A 216 -3.44 2.32 -12.86
C ASP A 216 -4.24 3.23 -13.82
N ARG A 217 -5.33 3.88 -13.37
CA ARG A 217 -5.98 4.94 -14.17
C ARG A 217 -5.01 6.08 -14.49
N PHE A 218 -4.20 6.51 -13.51
CA PHE A 218 -3.16 7.52 -13.74
C PHE A 218 -2.01 6.97 -14.59
N ARG A 219 -1.56 5.74 -14.34
CA ARG A 219 -0.46 5.12 -15.12
C ARG A 219 -0.80 4.98 -16.60
N GLN A 220 -2.06 4.67 -16.92
CA GLN A 220 -2.53 4.34 -18.28
C GLN A 220 -3.32 5.46 -18.96
N ASP A 221 -3.39 6.66 -18.36
CA ASP A 221 -4.12 7.83 -18.91
C ASP A 221 -5.63 7.58 -19.16
N LEU A 222 -6.28 6.80 -18.29
CA LEU A 222 -7.70 6.43 -18.45
C LEU A 222 -8.69 7.53 -18.05
N GLY A 223 -8.21 8.64 -17.45
CA GLY A 223 -9.07 9.71 -16.94
C GLY A 223 -9.88 9.31 -15.70
N ASN A 224 -10.75 10.23 -15.23
CA ASN A 224 -11.66 10.05 -14.09
C ASN A 224 -10.98 9.46 -12.83
N ILE A 225 -9.75 9.92 -12.55
CA ILE A 225 -8.92 9.35 -11.47
C ILE A 225 -9.47 9.75 -10.11
N ALA A 226 -9.80 11.05 -9.94
CA ALA A 226 -10.34 11.57 -8.68
C ALA A 226 -11.70 10.93 -8.35
N GLU A 227 -12.55 10.77 -9.36
CA GLU A 227 -13.85 10.11 -9.23
C GLU A 227 -13.72 8.65 -8.81
N ALA A 228 -12.77 7.90 -9.37
CA ALA A 228 -12.52 6.52 -8.98
C ALA A 228 -12.04 6.43 -7.51
N TYR A 229 -11.11 7.30 -7.07
CA TYR A 229 -10.66 7.34 -5.68
C TYR A 229 -11.79 7.72 -4.72
N GLN A 230 -12.64 8.69 -5.11
CA GLN A 230 -13.80 9.09 -4.33
C GLN A 230 -14.82 7.96 -4.18
N GLU A 231 -15.06 7.20 -5.24
CA GLU A 231 -15.98 6.06 -5.17
C GLU A 231 -15.40 4.93 -4.30
N VAL A 232 -14.10 4.64 -4.39
CA VAL A 232 -13.44 3.69 -3.48
C VAL A 232 -13.57 4.15 -2.04
N MET A 233 -13.27 5.42 -1.74
CA MET A 233 -13.42 5.97 -0.39
C MET A 233 -14.85 5.81 0.13
N LYS A 234 -15.86 6.18 -0.68
CA LYS A 234 -17.26 6.05 -0.31
C LYS A 234 -17.64 4.61 0.05
N ARG A 235 -17.21 3.62 -0.77
CA ARG A 235 -17.49 2.20 -0.51
C ARG A 235 -16.77 1.67 0.71
N VAL A 236 -15.49 2.05 0.89
CA VAL A 236 -14.67 1.65 2.04
C VAL A 236 -15.25 2.17 3.35
N LEU A 237 -15.66 3.44 3.40
CA LEU A 237 -16.20 4.06 4.61
C LEU A 237 -17.64 3.63 4.94
N ALA A 238 -18.30 2.90 4.04
CA ALA A 238 -19.66 2.36 4.27
C ALA A 238 -19.65 0.98 4.97
N ILE A 239 -18.48 0.34 5.14
CA ILE A 239 -18.30 -0.97 5.75
C ILE A 239 -17.95 -0.87 7.24
#